data_208bf06f57e113955a3c5531311e7eed
#
_entry.id   208bf06f57e113955a3c5531311e7eed
#
_cell.length_a   1.000
_cell.length_b   1.000
_cell.length_c   1.000
_cell.angle_alpha   90.00
_cell.angle_beta   90.00
_cell.angle_gamma   90.00
#
_symmetry.space_group_name_H-M   'P 1'
#
loop_
_entity.id
_entity.type
_entity.pdbx_description
1 polymer ?
#
loop_
_entity_poly.entity_id
_entity_poly.type
_entity_poly.pdbx_seq_one_letter_code
_entity_poly.pdbx_strand_id
1 'polypeptide(L)'
;MNKKNFKNGIRRLALLTVLLFSITVISIADENTDENNENLYSFKPKQKIENPDPDFELKQKVKDRIRDISTRAEAESRLIWVEVPVWRLKEDGKKVSDTETFQILDILANEVKEIFHEIHKGKEKFPIKRLIGYSWRGSFKSLHSTGRAIDLNPEENPQVNSNGKAIVGKSWEPDSNPYSIKPDGDVVRAFTKRGWVWGANFRTRDYMHFGFDEM
;
A
#
# COMPACT_ATOMS: atom_id res chain seq x y z
N MET A 1 7.89 -61.76 27.95
CA MET A 1 9.13 -61.58 28.78
C MET A 1 9.50 -60.10 28.76
N ASN A 2 9.33 -59.47 29.89
CA ASN A 2 10.24 -58.57 30.63
C ASN A 2 10.58 -57.24 29.97
N LYS A 3 10.32 -56.22 30.55
CA LYS A 3 10.38 -55.43 31.83
C LYS A 3 10.93 -54.05 31.50
N LYS A 4 10.19 -53.02 31.91
CA LYS A 4 10.57 -52.03 32.97
C LYS A 4 11.84 -51.25 32.69
N ASN A 5 11.89 -49.91 32.77
CA ASN A 5 11.65 -48.96 33.87
C ASN A 5 11.78 -47.55 33.32
N PHE A 6 10.94 -46.57 33.62
CA PHE A 6 10.88 -45.73 34.84
C PHE A 6 12.08 -44.76 35.01
N LYS A 7 11.86 -43.47 34.86
CA LYS A 7 11.97 -42.45 35.92
C LYS A 7 12.16 -41.04 35.36
N ASN A 8 11.23 -40.20 35.79
CA ASN A 8 11.42 -38.89 36.48
C ASN A 8 12.17 -37.81 35.71
N GLY A 9 11.56 -36.73 35.39
CA GLY A 9 10.92 -35.73 36.27
C GLY A 9 11.86 -34.55 36.45
N ILE A 10 11.48 -33.39 36.08
CA ILE A 10 11.75 -32.16 36.82
C ILE A 10 10.95 -31.03 36.15
N ARG A 11 9.92 -30.60 36.86
CA ARG A 11 9.23 -29.33 36.62
C ARG A 11 10.16 -28.20 37.01
N ARG A 12 10.47 -27.27 36.11
CA ARG A 12 11.01 -25.97 36.51
C ARG A 12 9.93 -24.91 36.35
N LEU A 13 9.41 -24.53 37.50
CA LEU A 13 8.58 -23.38 37.76
C LEU A 13 9.44 -22.12 37.58
N ALA A 14 9.17 -21.29 36.57
CA ALA A 14 9.78 -19.98 36.47
C ALA A 14 8.91 -18.98 37.19
N LEU A 15 9.43 -18.48 38.30
CA LEU A 15 8.84 -17.43 39.13
C LEU A 15 8.93 -16.09 38.39
N LEU A 16 7.78 -15.49 38.11
CA LEU A 16 7.65 -14.14 37.54
C LEU A 16 7.74 -13.14 38.70
N THR A 17 8.87 -12.49 38.90
CA THR A 17 9.04 -11.37 39.85
C THR A 17 8.57 -10.09 39.18
N VAL A 18 7.39 -9.60 39.57
CA VAL A 18 6.89 -8.28 39.24
C VAL A 18 7.56 -7.29 40.22
N LEU A 19 8.43 -6.42 39.72
CA LEU A 19 8.97 -5.29 40.48
C LEU A 19 8.02 -4.10 40.34
N LEU A 20 7.27 -3.82 41.38
CA LEU A 20 6.48 -2.60 41.57
C LEU A 20 7.42 -1.50 42.05
N PHE A 21 7.69 -0.50 41.21
CA PHE A 21 8.29 0.76 41.65
C PHE A 21 7.17 1.73 42.06
N SER A 22 7.00 1.90 43.35
CA SER A 22 6.19 2.97 43.93
C SER A 22 6.98 4.29 43.92
N ILE A 23 6.52 5.27 43.15
CA ILE A 23 7.04 6.61 43.20
C ILE A 23 6.23 7.40 44.25
N THR A 24 6.88 7.71 45.36
CA THR A 24 6.36 8.59 46.39
C THR A 24 6.49 10.04 45.90
N VAL A 25 5.38 10.71 45.71
CA VAL A 25 5.34 12.15 45.45
C VAL A 25 5.45 12.88 46.81
N ILE A 26 6.56 13.57 47.03
CA ILE A 26 6.69 14.54 48.15
C ILE A 26 6.23 15.90 47.64
N SER A 27 5.11 16.35 48.18
CA SER A 27 4.61 17.72 48.03
C SER A 27 5.39 18.62 48.99
N ILE A 28 6.09 19.62 48.45
CA ILE A 28 6.58 20.76 49.22
C ILE A 28 5.87 21.99 48.67
N ALA A 29 4.97 22.53 49.46
CA ALA A 29 4.43 23.86 49.25
C ALA A 29 5.43 24.86 49.81
N ASP A 30 5.79 25.87 49.03
CA ASP A 30 6.31 27.10 49.56
C ASP A 30 5.76 28.28 48.75
N GLU A 31 5.05 29.14 49.44
CA GLU A 31 4.57 30.44 48.96
C GLU A 31 5.74 31.40 48.90
N ASN A 32 5.91 32.10 47.77
CA ASN A 32 6.13 33.53 47.79
C ASN A 32 6.00 34.17 46.41
N THR A 33 5.23 35.21 46.40
CA THR A 33 4.99 36.20 45.37
C THR A 33 6.26 36.85 44.85
N ASP A 34 6.36 37.02 43.49
CA ASP A 34 6.66 38.36 42.90
C ASP A 34 6.41 38.32 41.38
N GLU A 35 5.67 39.34 40.96
CA GLU A 35 5.42 39.69 39.55
C GLU A 35 6.74 40.10 38.87
N ASN A 36 7.01 39.56 37.70
CA ASN A 36 7.38 40.30 36.49
C ASN A 36 7.69 39.38 35.32
N ASN A 37 6.83 39.44 34.36
CA ASN A 37 7.01 39.44 32.90
C ASN A 37 8.34 38.90 32.38
N GLU A 38 8.31 37.66 31.85
CA GLU A 38 9.11 37.31 30.68
C GLU A 38 8.47 36.17 29.89
N ASN A 39 8.21 36.49 28.65
CA ASN A 39 7.68 35.69 27.57
C ASN A 39 8.65 34.52 27.27
N LEU A 40 8.52 33.43 28.04
CA LEU A 40 9.31 32.23 27.80
C LEU A 40 8.53 31.36 26.81
N TYR A 41 8.93 31.41 25.55
CA TYR A 41 8.54 30.42 24.55
C TYR A 41 8.84 29.02 25.13
N SER A 42 7.82 28.39 25.69
CA SER A 42 7.92 26.97 26.07
C SER A 42 8.07 26.15 24.80
N PHE A 43 9.29 25.79 24.50
CA PHE A 43 9.62 24.80 23.47
C PHE A 43 9.02 23.48 23.93
N LYS A 44 7.78 23.19 23.46
CA LYS A 44 7.23 21.85 23.61
C LYS A 44 8.13 20.94 22.78
N PRO A 45 8.81 19.95 23.39
CA PRO A 45 9.58 19.01 22.62
C PRO A 45 8.61 18.36 21.61
N LYS A 46 8.99 18.33 20.33
CA LYS A 46 8.27 17.57 19.32
C LYS A 46 8.05 16.17 19.89
N GLN A 47 6.79 15.81 20.14
CA GLN A 47 6.45 14.44 20.50
C GLN A 47 7.09 13.54 19.44
N LYS A 48 7.97 12.67 19.88
CA LYS A 48 8.52 11.60 19.06
C LYS A 48 7.31 10.79 18.63
N ILE A 49 6.94 10.85 17.35
CA ILE A 49 5.89 10.02 16.78
C ILE A 49 6.41 8.60 16.93
N GLU A 50 5.92 7.89 17.92
CA GLU A 50 6.21 6.48 18.11
C GLU A 50 5.47 5.73 17.01
N ASN A 51 6.23 5.12 16.10
CA ASN A 51 5.83 4.37 14.92
C ASN A 51 5.14 5.22 13.83
N PRO A 52 5.91 5.79 12.90
CA PRO A 52 5.30 6.31 11.67
C PRO A 52 4.59 5.15 10.96
N ASP A 53 3.35 5.38 10.52
CA ASP A 53 2.61 4.50 9.63
C ASP A 53 3.58 3.98 8.53
N PRO A 54 3.71 2.67 8.31
CA PRO A 54 4.59 2.12 7.28
C PRO A 54 4.37 2.77 5.91
N ASP A 55 3.12 3.12 5.59
CA ASP A 55 2.76 3.83 4.38
C ASP A 55 3.32 5.25 4.35
N PHE A 56 3.42 5.93 5.50
CA PHE A 56 3.99 7.28 5.60
C PHE A 56 5.48 7.30 5.21
N GLU A 57 6.25 6.32 5.69
CA GLU A 57 7.69 6.24 5.37
C GLU A 57 7.90 6.01 3.87
N LEU A 58 7.14 5.09 3.26
CA LEU A 58 7.24 4.82 1.83
C LEU A 58 6.81 6.04 1.00
N LYS A 59 5.74 6.73 1.40
CA LYS A 59 5.29 7.97 0.74
C LYS A 59 6.36 9.05 0.76
N GLN A 60 7.06 9.24 1.88
CA GLN A 60 8.17 10.21 1.95
C GLN A 60 9.33 9.80 1.02
N LYS A 61 9.72 8.54 1.01
CA LYS A 61 10.74 8.01 0.09
C LYS A 61 10.36 8.24 -1.38
N VAL A 62 9.09 8.01 -1.74
CA VAL A 62 8.59 8.26 -3.10
C VAL A 62 8.65 9.75 -3.44
N LYS A 63 8.18 10.64 -2.55
CA LYS A 63 8.28 12.10 -2.75
C LYS A 63 9.71 12.55 -2.97
N ASP A 64 10.64 12.05 -2.17
CA ASP A 64 12.06 12.37 -2.32
C ASP A 64 12.62 11.82 -3.64
N ARG A 65 12.20 10.61 -4.03
CA ARG A 65 12.66 9.96 -5.25
C ARG A 65 12.24 10.68 -6.54
N ILE A 66 11.10 11.39 -6.52
CA ILE A 66 10.54 12.08 -7.70
C ILE A 66 10.75 13.59 -7.69
N ARG A 67 11.27 14.16 -6.58
CA ARG A 67 11.35 15.63 -6.34
C ARG A 67 11.99 16.41 -7.48
N ASP A 68 13.08 15.90 -8.03
CA ASP A 68 13.92 16.61 -9.03
C ASP A 68 13.62 16.14 -10.44
N ILE A 69 12.55 15.36 -10.68
CA ILE A 69 12.20 14.96 -12.04
C ILE A 69 11.63 16.17 -12.78
N SER A 70 12.32 16.60 -13.82
CA SER A 70 11.94 17.71 -14.68
C SER A 70 11.79 17.29 -16.15
N THR A 71 12.40 16.17 -16.54
CA THR A 71 12.37 15.64 -17.89
C THR A 71 11.85 14.20 -17.94
N ARG A 72 11.36 13.81 -19.12
CA ARG A 72 10.96 12.41 -19.37
C ARG A 72 12.12 11.44 -19.16
N ALA A 73 13.32 11.78 -19.61
CA ALA A 73 14.50 10.94 -19.49
C ALA A 73 14.88 10.71 -18.01
N GLU A 74 14.76 11.73 -17.16
CA GLU A 74 14.96 11.59 -15.71
C GLU A 74 13.91 10.67 -15.08
N ALA A 75 12.64 10.79 -15.47
CA ALA A 75 11.61 9.85 -15.00
C ALA A 75 11.93 8.41 -15.42
N GLU A 76 12.25 8.20 -16.70
CA GLU A 76 12.58 6.89 -17.24
C GLU A 76 13.83 6.27 -16.59
N SER A 77 14.81 7.08 -16.20
CA SER A 77 16.03 6.61 -15.50
C SER A 77 15.76 6.06 -14.10
N ARG A 78 14.58 6.31 -13.54
CA ARG A 78 14.17 5.84 -12.20
C ARG A 78 13.19 4.67 -12.26
N LEU A 79 12.94 4.13 -13.44
CA LEU A 79 12.05 3.00 -13.64
C LEU A 79 12.86 1.70 -13.69
N ILE A 80 12.24 0.65 -13.18
CA ILE A 80 12.72 -0.71 -13.40
C ILE A 80 11.61 -1.61 -13.94
N TRP A 81 11.99 -2.65 -14.65
CA TRP A 81 11.10 -3.72 -15.04
C TRP A 81 10.82 -4.62 -13.84
N VAL A 82 9.55 -4.90 -13.61
CA VAL A 82 9.10 -5.90 -12.63
C VAL A 82 8.33 -7.00 -13.35
N GLU A 83 8.57 -8.24 -12.95
CA GLU A 83 7.78 -9.39 -13.33
C GLU A 83 6.89 -9.77 -12.15
N VAL A 84 5.61 -10.00 -12.43
CA VAL A 84 4.59 -10.33 -11.42
C VAL A 84 3.75 -11.51 -11.87
N PRO A 85 3.27 -12.38 -10.93
CA PRO A 85 2.37 -13.45 -11.26
C PRO A 85 0.96 -12.93 -11.56
N VAL A 86 0.32 -13.50 -12.56
CA VAL A 86 -1.04 -13.16 -12.97
C VAL A 86 -1.85 -14.40 -13.26
N TRP A 87 -3.18 -14.29 -13.24
CA TRP A 87 -4.07 -15.30 -13.80
C TRP A 87 -4.48 -14.90 -15.22
N ARG A 88 -4.47 -15.87 -16.14
CA ARG A 88 -5.04 -15.71 -17.49
C ARG A 88 -6.29 -16.56 -17.60
N LEU A 89 -7.37 -15.99 -18.08
CA LEU A 89 -8.60 -16.72 -18.39
C LEU A 89 -8.53 -17.25 -19.84
N LYS A 90 -8.63 -18.55 -19.99
CA LYS A 90 -8.64 -19.22 -21.30
C LYS A 90 -10.07 -19.26 -21.87
N GLU A 91 -10.20 -19.53 -23.17
CA GLU A 91 -11.49 -19.63 -23.87
C GLU A 91 -12.40 -20.71 -23.27
N ASP A 92 -11.84 -21.77 -22.72
CA ASP A 92 -12.58 -22.85 -22.03
C ASP A 92 -13.02 -22.48 -20.60
N GLY A 93 -12.82 -21.22 -20.19
CA GLY A 93 -13.17 -20.72 -18.88
C GLY A 93 -12.15 -21.06 -17.77
N LYS A 94 -11.10 -21.80 -18.06
CA LYS A 94 -10.08 -22.12 -17.06
C LYS A 94 -9.15 -20.95 -16.81
N LYS A 95 -8.80 -20.74 -15.55
CA LYS A 95 -7.77 -19.80 -15.14
C LYS A 95 -6.44 -20.51 -15.01
N VAL A 96 -5.41 -20.01 -15.69
CA VAL A 96 -4.04 -20.52 -15.64
C VAL A 96 -3.10 -19.48 -15.09
N SER A 97 -2.12 -19.92 -14.31
CA SER A 97 -1.06 -19.02 -13.80
C SER A 97 -0.11 -18.67 -14.94
N ASP A 98 0.32 -17.41 -14.96
CA ASP A 98 1.23 -16.82 -15.93
C ASP A 98 2.01 -15.68 -15.27
N THR A 99 2.87 -15.00 -16.01
CA THR A 99 3.56 -13.79 -15.56
C THR A 99 3.30 -12.62 -16.50
N GLU A 100 3.43 -11.40 -15.97
CA GLU A 100 3.39 -10.15 -16.73
C GLU A 100 4.55 -9.26 -16.33
N THR A 101 5.10 -8.50 -17.29
CA THR A 101 6.19 -7.55 -17.03
C THR A 101 5.79 -6.14 -17.40
N PHE A 102 6.16 -5.19 -16.55
CA PHE A 102 5.92 -3.78 -16.81
C PHE A 102 6.93 -2.91 -16.04
N GLN A 103 7.01 -1.62 -16.39
CA GLN A 103 7.88 -0.68 -15.70
C GLN A 103 7.13 0.06 -14.60
N ILE A 104 7.81 0.22 -13.46
CA ILE A 104 7.33 0.96 -12.27
C ILE A 104 8.49 1.77 -11.70
N LEU A 105 8.19 2.80 -10.89
CA LEU A 105 9.21 3.51 -10.12
C LEU A 105 9.99 2.52 -9.25
N ASP A 106 11.31 2.55 -9.31
CA ASP A 106 12.21 1.57 -8.69
C ASP A 106 11.90 1.29 -7.21
N ILE A 107 11.64 2.34 -6.44
CA ILE A 107 11.35 2.24 -5.01
C ILE A 107 10.01 1.54 -4.71
N LEU A 108 9.07 1.47 -5.66
CA LEU A 108 7.78 0.79 -5.53
C LEU A 108 7.82 -0.67 -5.94
N ALA A 109 8.93 -1.16 -6.50
CA ALA A 109 8.99 -2.47 -7.12
C ALA A 109 8.68 -3.64 -6.18
N ASN A 110 9.22 -3.62 -4.96
CA ASN A 110 8.95 -4.68 -3.98
C ASN A 110 7.50 -4.66 -3.53
N GLU A 111 6.96 -3.47 -3.24
CA GLU A 111 5.57 -3.28 -2.86
C GLU A 111 4.62 -3.83 -3.94
N VAL A 112 4.88 -3.50 -5.20
CA VAL A 112 4.10 -3.97 -6.34
C VAL A 112 4.17 -5.49 -6.48
N LYS A 113 5.33 -6.11 -6.32
CA LYS A 113 5.46 -7.58 -6.35
C LYS A 113 4.62 -8.22 -5.25
N GLU A 114 4.64 -7.69 -4.04
CA GLU A 114 3.82 -8.21 -2.93
C GLU A 114 2.31 -8.06 -3.21
N ILE A 115 1.87 -6.92 -3.79
CA ILE A 115 0.49 -6.72 -4.20
C ILE A 115 0.05 -7.82 -5.18
N PHE A 116 0.82 -8.06 -6.24
CA PHE A 116 0.45 -9.06 -7.25
C PHE A 116 0.55 -10.48 -6.74
N HIS A 117 1.50 -10.79 -5.86
CA HIS A 117 1.53 -12.09 -5.18
C HIS A 117 0.27 -12.32 -4.35
N GLU A 118 -0.24 -11.29 -3.68
CA GLU A 118 -1.47 -11.40 -2.91
C GLU A 118 -2.70 -11.58 -3.79
N ILE A 119 -2.82 -10.78 -4.87
CA ILE A 119 -3.91 -10.95 -5.86
C ILE A 119 -3.87 -12.36 -6.46
N HIS A 120 -2.69 -12.86 -6.79
CA HIS A 120 -2.52 -14.20 -7.37
C HIS A 120 -2.90 -15.32 -6.40
N LYS A 121 -2.61 -15.16 -5.09
CA LYS A 121 -3.02 -16.10 -4.03
C LYS A 121 -4.48 -15.92 -3.61
N GLY A 122 -5.12 -14.85 -4.04
CA GLY A 122 -6.51 -14.52 -3.69
C GLY A 122 -7.51 -15.54 -4.21
N LYS A 123 -8.65 -15.64 -3.51
CA LYS A 123 -9.70 -16.63 -3.84
C LYS A 123 -10.36 -16.39 -5.20
N GLU A 124 -10.40 -15.12 -5.63
CA GLU A 124 -11.00 -14.73 -6.91
C GLU A 124 -10.19 -15.25 -8.09
N LYS A 125 -8.86 -15.44 -7.92
CA LYS A 125 -7.96 -15.69 -9.04
C LYS A 125 -8.24 -14.70 -10.16
N PHE A 126 -8.22 -13.39 -9.83
CA PHE A 126 -8.61 -12.32 -10.73
C PHE A 126 -7.80 -12.37 -12.03
N PRO A 127 -8.44 -12.53 -13.20
CA PRO A 127 -7.71 -12.66 -14.44
C PRO A 127 -7.28 -11.29 -14.96
N ILE A 128 -6.04 -11.21 -15.39
CA ILE A 128 -5.47 -10.00 -15.97
C ILE A 128 -5.25 -10.20 -17.46
N LYS A 129 -5.88 -9.37 -18.27
CA LYS A 129 -5.77 -9.33 -19.71
C LYS A 129 -4.66 -8.37 -20.15
N ARG A 130 -4.65 -7.21 -19.51
CA ARG A 130 -3.76 -6.09 -19.80
C ARG A 130 -3.40 -5.37 -18.52
N LEU A 131 -2.11 -5.05 -18.38
CA LEU A 131 -1.57 -4.28 -17.29
C LEU A 131 -0.74 -3.14 -17.87
N ILE A 132 -0.90 -1.93 -17.33
CA ILE A 132 -0.13 -0.75 -17.73
C ILE A 132 0.46 -0.14 -16.47
N GLY A 133 1.79 -0.09 -16.35
CA GLY A 133 2.51 0.67 -15.34
C GLY A 133 2.91 2.04 -15.88
N TYR A 134 4.22 2.26 -16.06
CA TYR A 134 4.72 3.48 -16.67
C TYR A 134 4.13 3.69 -18.07
N SER A 135 3.66 4.91 -18.30
CA SER A 135 3.23 5.37 -19.61
C SER A 135 3.36 6.89 -19.67
N TRP A 136 4.21 7.39 -20.55
CA TRP A 136 4.37 8.83 -20.71
C TRP A 136 3.09 9.47 -21.27
N ARG A 137 2.50 10.38 -20.49
CA ARG A 137 1.24 11.09 -20.84
C ARG A 137 1.46 12.55 -21.24
N GLY A 138 2.69 12.93 -21.61
CA GLY A 138 3.04 14.31 -21.98
C GLY A 138 3.16 15.29 -20.80
N SER A 139 2.94 14.85 -19.57
CA SER A 139 2.95 15.70 -18.38
C SER A 139 3.23 14.87 -17.12
N PHE A 140 3.92 15.46 -16.13
CA PHE A 140 4.12 14.87 -14.80
C PHE A 140 2.89 14.94 -13.89
N LYS A 141 1.79 15.56 -14.33
CA LYS A 141 0.51 15.51 -13.60
C LYS A 141 -0.06 14.09 -13.55
N SER A 142 0.27 13.24 -14.53
CA SER A 142 -0.13 11.84 -14.51
C SER A 142 0.87 11.01 -13.71
N LEU A 143 0.40 10.21 -12.76
CA LEU A 143 1.24 9.29 -11.99
C LEU A 143 1.89 8.23 -12.87
N HIS A 144 1.25 7.83 -13.98
CA HIS A 144 1.85 6.94 -14.97
C HIS A 144 3.16 7.50 -15.56
N SER A 145 3.26 8.82 -15.72
CA SER A 145 4.47 9.46 -16.28
C SER A 145 5.69 9.36 -15.37
N THR A 146 5.51 8.98 -14.13
CA THR A 146 6.58 8.75 -13.14
C THR A 146 6.59 7.32 -12.58
N GLY A 147 5.82 6.40 -13.19
CA GLY A 147 5.75 5.02 -12.75
C GLY A 147 5.12 4.82 -11.37
N ARG A 148 4.16 5.67 -10.99
CA ARG A 148 3.46 5.60 -9.70
C ARG A 148 2.01 5.16 -9.81
N ALA A 149 1.59 4.67 -10.98
CA ALA A 149 0.25 4.18 -11.21
C ALA A 149 0.26 2.88 -12.00
N ILE A 150 -0.79 2.10 -11.81
CA ILE A 150 -1.05 0.83 -12.48
C ILE A 150 -2.50 0.81 -12.94
N ASP A 151 -2.72 0.51 -14.24
CA ASP A 151 -4.04 0.26 -14.78
C ASP A 151 -4.22 -1.24 -15.04
N LEU A 152 -5.34 -1.80 -14.63
CA LEU A 152 -5.71 -3.20 -14.83
C LEU A 152 -6.93 -3.33 -15.74
N ASN A 153 -6.82 -4.13 -16.80
CA ASN A 153 -7.91 -4.44 -17.73
C ASN A 153 -8.69 -3.19 -18.17
N PRO A 154 -8.07 -2.21 -18.85
CA PRO A 154 -8.70 -0.94 -19.17
C PRO A 154 -10.01 -1.02 -19.94
N GLU A 155 -10.17 -2.07 -20.76
CA GLU A 155 -11.39 -2.27 -21.54
C GLU A 155 -12.60 -2.59 -20.65
N GLU A 156 -12.41 -3.36 -19.58
CA GLU A 156 -13.44 -3.83 -18.66
C GLU A 156 -13.52 -3.02 -17.36
N ASN A 157 -12.64 -2.04 -17.21
CA ASN A 157 -12.58 -1.12 -16.06
C ASN A 157 -12.41 0.32 -16.58
N PRO A 158 -13.46 0.90 -17.19
CA PRO A 158 -13.34 2.15 -17.90
C PRO A 158 -13.07 3.34 -17.00
N GLN A 159 -12.47 4.38 -17.58
CA GLN A 159 -12.62 5.73 -17.07
C GLN A 159 -13.95 6.31 -17.56
N VAL A 160 -14.74 6.91 -16.66
CA VAL A 160 -16.04 7.47 -16.99
C VAL A 160 -16.10 8.97 -16.67
N ASN A 161 -16.87 9.72 -17.46
CA ASN A 161 -17.17 11.12 -17.18
C ASN A 161 -18.19 11.26 -16.03
N SER A 162 -18.52 12.50 -15.68
CA SER A 162 -19.50 12.83 -14.63
C SER A 162 -20.90 12.23 -14.86
N ASN A 163 -21.24 11.90 -16.09
CA ASN A 163 -22.52 11.31 -16.48
C ASN A 163 -22.47 9.76 -16.52
N GLY A 164 -21.34 9.16 -16.13
CA GLY A 164 -21.15 7.71 -16.15
C GLY A 164 -20.83 7.13 -17.52
N LYS A 165 -20.65 7.96 -18.57
CA LYS A 165 -20.29 7.49 -19.90
C LYS A 165 -18.78 7.19 -19.96
N ALA A 166 -18.41 6.03 -20.50
CA ALA A 166 -17.01 5.65 -20.72
C ALA A 166 -16.30 6.65 -21.64
N ILE A 167 -15.14 7.13 -21.20
CA ILE A 167 -14.19 7.97 -21.95
C ILE A 167 -13.08 7.07 -22.51
N VAL A 168 -12.64 6.11 -21.71
CA VAL A 168 -11.66 5.08 -22.05
C VAL A 168 -12.23 3.74 -21.59
N GLY A 169 -12.04 2.69 -22.39
CA GLY A 169 -12.61 1.37 -22.11
C GLY A 169 -14.07 1.24 -22.54
N LYS A 170 -14.79 0.23 -22.04
CA LYS A 170 -16.16 -0.10 -22.44
C LYS A 170 -17.16 0.03 -21.30
N SER A 171 -17.35 -1.06 -20.55
CA SER A 171 -18.31 -1.11 -19.44
C SER A 171 -17.66 -1.71 -18.21
N TRP A 172 -18.12 -1.25 -17.05
CA TRP A 172 -17.73 -1.84 -15.77
C TRP A 172 -18.88 -2.70 -15.24
N GLU A 173 -18.67 -4.00 -15.20
CA GLU A 173 -19.68 -5.00 -14.88
C GLU A 173 -19.12 -6.01 -13.85
N PRO A 174 -18.88 -5.58 -12.60
CA PRO A 174 -18.16 -6.39 -11.62
C PRO A 174 -18.87 -7.67 -11.21
N ASP A 175 -20.19 -7.76 -11.41
CA ASP A 175 -20.99 -8.94 -11.05
C ASP A 175 -21.06 -9.99 -12.18
N SER A 176 -20.82 -9.59 -13.43
CA SER A 176 -20.97 -10.47 -14.61
C SER A 176 -19.70 -10.66 -15.40
N ASN A 177 -18.80 -9.70 -15.44
CA ASN A 177 -17.56 -9.76 -16.20
C ASN A 177 -16.37 -10.11 -15.29
N PRO A 178 -15.71 -11.26 -15.49
CA PRO A 178 -14.60 -11.71 -14.65
C PRO A 178 -13.37 -10.80 -14.67
N TYR A 179 -13.26 -9.91 -15.65
CA TYR A 179 -12.18 -8.94 -15.79
C TYR A 179 -12.48 -7.58 -15.16
N SER A 180 -13.73 -7.33 -14.74
CA SER A 180 -14.11 -6.12 -14.03
C SER A 180 -13.73 -6.20 -12.55
N ILE A 181 -13.09 -5.16 -12.04
CA ILE A 181 -12.60 -5.08 -10.67
C ILE A 181 -13.79 -4.89 -9.72
N LYS A 182 -13.90 -5.74 -8.70
CA LYS A 182 -14.94 -5.66 -7.66
C LYS A 182 -14.51 -4.70 -6.55
N PRO A 183 -15.42 -3.87 -6.03
CA PRO A 183 -15.11 -2.91 -4.96
C PRO A 183 -14.55 -3.56 -3.68
N ASP A 184 -15.02 -4.76 -3.36
CA ASP A 184 -14.63 -5.58 -2.21
C ASP A 184 -13.75 -6.77 -2.60
N GLY A 185 -13.21 -6.76 -3.83
CA GLY A 185 -12.42 -7.84 -4.40
C GLY A 185 -10.98 -7.91 -3.90
N ASP A 186 -10.32 -9.02 -4.27
CA ASP A 186 -8.91 -9.27 -3.90
C ASP A 186 -7.99 -8.16 -4.43
N VAL A 187 -8.27 -7.62 -5.63
CA VAL A 187 -7.50 -6.54 -6.24
C VAL A 187 -7.53 -5.28 -5.40
N VAL A 188 -8.73 -4.76 -5.11
CA VAL A 188 -8.90 -3.50 -4.35
C VAL A 188 -8.26 -3.64 -2.97
N ARG A 189 -8.50 -4.76 -2.27
CA ARG A 189 -7.92 -5.00 -0.94
C ARG A 189 -6.39 -5.02 -0.97
N ALA A 190 -5.78 -5.70 -1.96
CA ALA A 190 -4.33 -5.83 -2.05
C ALA A 190 -3.63 -4.47 -2.25
N PHE A 191 -4.23 -3.59 -3.05
CA PHE A 191 -3.71 -2.25 -3.29
C PHE A 191 -3.96 -1.30 -2.11
N THR A 192 -5.23 -1.20 -1.68
CA THR A 192 -5.64 -0.16 -0.71
C THR A 192 -5.06 -0.36 0.67
N LYS A 193 -4.85 -1.60 1.12
CA LYS A 193 -4.20 -1.87 2.41
C LYS A 193 -2.73 -1.44 2.47
N ARG A 194 -2.14 -1.11 1.31
CA ARG A 194 -0.77 -0.61 1.14
C ARG A 194 -0.73 0.86 0.71
N GLY A 195 -1.79 1.61 1.01
CA GLY A 195 -1.84 3.04 0.79
C GLY A 195 -2.01 3.48 -0.68
N TRP A 196 -2.27 2.53 -1.61
CA TRP A 196 -2.65 2.88 -2.97
C TRP A 196 -4.11 3.33 -3.02
N VAL A 197 -4.40 4.29 -3.87
CA VAL A 197 -5.74 4.84 -4.06
C VAL A 197 -6.36 4.24 -5.32
N TRP A 198 -7.60 3.72 -5.20
CA TRP A 198 -8.35 3.26 -6.35
C TRP A 198 -9.12 4.40 -7.01
N GLY A 199 -8.96 4.57 -8.30
CA GLY A 199 -9.57 5.65 -9.09
C GLY A 199 -11.11 5.61 -9.17
N ALA A 200 -11.75 4.53 -8.77
CA ALA A 200 -13.22 4.50 -8.60
C ALA A 200 -13.73 5.51 -7.56
N ASN A 201 -12.88 5.98 -6.66
CA ASN A 201 -13.19 6.99 -5.65
C ASN A 201 -12.96 8.43 -6.14
N PHE A 202 -12.48 8.62 -7.37
CA PHE A 202 -12.27 9.96 -7.94
C PHE A 202 -13.59 10.62 -8.36
N ARG A 203 -13.58 11.93 -8.44
CA ARG A 203 -14.72 12.69 -9.01
C ARG A 203 -15.05 12.24 -10.44
N THR A 204 -14.01 12.01 -11.26
CA THR A 204 -14.10 11.36 -12.56
C THR A 204 -13.59 9.94 -12.38
N ARG A 205 -14.51 8.99 -12.16
CA ARG A 205 -14.16 7.63 -11.78
C ARG A 205 -13.30 6.97 -12.85
N ASP A 206 -12.24 6.31 -12.39
CA ASP A 206 -11.31 5.57 -13.23
C ASP A 206 -11.12 4.15 -12.62
N TYR A 207 -11.94 3.22 -13.09
CA TYR A 207 -12.03 1.89 -12.47
C TYR A 207 -10.79 1.02 -12.69
N MET A 208 -9.98 1.30 -13.75
CA MET A 208 -8.74 0.56 -14.00
C MET A 208 -7.60 0.98 -13.09
N HIS A 209 -7.64 2.22 -12.58
CA HIS A 209 -6.51 2.96 -12.07
C HIS A 209 -6.26 2.74 -10.57
N PHE A 210 -5.02 2.41 -10.23
CA PHE A 210 -4.48 2.43 -8.87
C PHE A 210 -3.26 3.34 -8.85
N GLY A 211 -3.31 4.41 -8.03
CA GLY A 211 -2.23 5.38 -7.89
C GLY A 211 -1.60 5.34 -6.50
N PHE A 212 -0.29 5.49 -6.43
CA PHE A 212 0.44 5.64 -5.18
C PHE A 212 0.76 7.11 -4.91
N ASP A 213 0.46 7.57 -3.68
CA ASP A 213 0.65 8.97 -3.25
C ASP A 213 -0.26 9.97 -4.01
N GLU A 214 -1.49 9.56 -4.31
CA GLU A 214 -2.55 10.48 -4.70
C GLU A 214 -3.18 11.09 -3.44
N MET A 215 -3.03 12.41 -3.30
CA MET A 215 -3.72 13.23 -2.32
C MET A 215 -4.76 14.11 -2.99
#